data_8125eb5102fb2601a3c51c2fc8805c7c
#
_entry.id   8125eb5102fb2601a3c51c2fc8805c7c
#
_cell.length_a   1.000
_cell.length_b   1.000
_cell.length_c   1.000
_cell.angle_alpha   90.00
_cell.angle_beta   90.00
_cell.angle_gamma   90.00
#
_symmetry.space_group_name_H-M   'P 1'
#
loop_
_entity.id
_entity.type
_entity.pdbx_description
1 polymer ?
#
loop_
_entity_poly.entity_id
_entity_poly.type
_entity_poly.pdbx_seq_one_letter_code
_entity_poly.pdbx_strand_id
1 'polypeptide(L)'
;MGLLLFALCAAAASPQPTPIEQHLAERIGSFHGAMGLYAKNLDTGETIAVGADTRFPTASLIKVAVMAEVYRQMTGGRFGKDTTVTLAQTDKAGDETVPLNMLHAGTVLTVSDLLHFMIACSDNTATNLLIRMVGTANVDALLDTLGLPKTRLYRPTFRDGKADVLPEEEKEFGLGSTTPREAARLLELIAQGKVVSKEAGDAMLGLLSEQQDRAMIPRSLPFEREKILVANKTGWDEEKLPDASGFRGDVRNDAAYVKSPKARYVLAICARRIRDKSSSVDNEALRTGAELSRMVYDHFNGR
;
A
#
# COMPACT_ATOMS: atom_id res chain seq x y z
N MET A 1 -20.80 23.79 -51.96
CA MET A 1 -21.71 22.98 -51.13
C MET A 1 -20.81 21.93 -50.39
N GLY A 2 -20.34 22.29 -49.22
CA GLY A 2 -19.41 21.41 -48.44
C GLY A 2 -20.22 20.57 -47.47
N LEU A 3 -20.07 19.23 -47.56
CA LEU A 3 -20.61 18.28 -46.59
C LEU A 3 -19.71 18.28 -45.35
N LEU A 4 -20.23 18.74 -44.22
CA LEU A 4 -19.60 18.50 -42.89
C LEU A 4 -19.97 17.09 -42.47
N LEU A 5 -18.99 16.19 -42.42
CA LEU A 5 -19.11 14.89 -41.70
C LEU A 5 -18.98 15.14 -40.20
N PHE A 6 -20.06 14.97 -39.45
CA PHE A 6 -20.02 14.85 -38.01
C PHE A 6 -19.59 13.42 -37.65
N ALA A 7 -18.38 13.26 -37.14
CA ALA A 7 -17.95 12.00 -36.51
C ALA A 7 -18.63 11.88 -35.11
N LEU A 8 -19.62 10.98 -35.00
CA LEU A 8 -20.17 10.59 -33.71
C LEU A 8 -19.10 9.74 -32.97
N CYS A 9 -18.44 10.32 -31.97
CA CYS A 9 -17.70 9.53 -30.98
C CYS A 9 -18.71 8.79 -30.12
N ALA A 10 -18.93 7.50 -30.39
CA ALA A 10 -19.65 6.64 -29.47
C ALA A 10 -18.83 6.49 -28.18
N ALA A 11 -19.31 7.06 -27.07
CA ALA A 11 -18.77 6.78 -25.75
C ALA A 11 -18.97 5.29 -25.49
N ALA A 12 -17.86 4.54 -25.33
CA ALA A 12 -17.91 3.15 -24.93
C ALA A 12 -18.62 3.05 -23.56
N ALA A 13 -19.72 2.33 -23.50
CA ALA A 13 -20.41 2.07 -22.24
C ALA A 13 -19.44 1.34 -21.30
N SER A 14 -19.37 1.82 -20.05
CA SER A 14 -18.57 1.12 -19.03
C SER A 14 -19.06 -0.33 -18.91
N PRO A 15 -18.17 -1.32 -18.85
CA PRO A 15 -18.57 -2.71 -18.71
C PRO A 15 -19.41 -2.87 -17.43
N GLN A 16 -20.46 -3.70 -17.52
CA GLN A 16 -21.31 -4.01 -16.37
C GLN A 16 -20.48 -4.75 -15.31
N PRO A 17 -20.70 -4.47 -14.02
CA PRO A 17 -19.97 -5.15 -12.97
C PRO A 17 -20.24 -6.65 -12.98
N THR A 18 -19.20 -7.44 -12.77
CA THR A 18 -19.28 -8.88 -12.65
C THR A 18 -20.03 -9.32 -11.38
N PRO A 19 -20.56 -10.55 -11.29
CA PRO A 19 -21.24 -11.02 -10.07
C PRO A 19 -20.39 -10.87 -8.81
N ILE A 20 -19.08 -11.15 -8.89
CA ILE A 20 -18.18 -10.96 -7.73
C ILE A 20 -18.06 -9.48 -7.36
N GLU A 21 -17.95 -8.57 -8.32
CA GLU A 21 -17.89 -7.14 -8.06
C GLU A 21 -19.18 -6.62 -7.43
N GLN A 22 -20.34 -7.14 -7.82
CA GLN A 22 -21.62 -6.81 -7.19
C GLN A 22 -21.67 -7.22 -5.73
N HIS A 23 -21.29 -8.45 -5.38
CA HIS A 23 -21.25 -8.94 -4.00
C HIS A 23 -20.25 -8.15 -3.15
N LEU A 24 -19.07 -7.84 -3.69
CA LEU A 24 -18.07 -7.01 -3.00
C LEU A 24 -18.60 -5.58 -2.77
N ALA A 25 -19.28 -4.99 -3.78
CA ALA A 25 -19.87 -3.66 -3.66
C ALA A 25 -21.00 -3.61 -2.62
N GLU A 26 -21.86 -4.62 -2.55
CA GLU A 26 -22.89 -4.76 -1.51
C GLU A 26 -22.27 -4.80 -0.10
N ARG A 27 -21.20 -5.60 0.08
CA ARG A 27 -20.48 -5.68 1.36
C ARG A 27 -19.82 -4.37 1.73
N ILE A 28 -19.18 -3.69 0.77
CA ILE A 28 -18.60 -2.36 0.95
C ILE A 28 -19.67 -1.33 1.26
N GLY A 29 -20.83 -1.42 0.64
CA GLY A 29 -21.97 -0.50 0.87
C GLY A 29 -22.51 -0.52 2.31
N SER A 30 -22.30 -1.61 3.06
CA SER A 30 -22.67 -1.71 4.48
C SER A 30 -21.58 -1.24 5.46
N PHE A 31 -20.44 -0.80 4.96
CA PHE A 31 -19.29 -0.34 5.76
C PHE A 31 -19.47 1.12 6.21
N HIS A 32 -19.19 1.41 7.48
CA HIS A 32 -19.30 2.76 8.04
C HIS A 32 -18.03 3.58 7.78
N GLY A 33 -17.81 3.94 6.53
CA GLY A 33 -16.69 4.70 6.01
C GLY A 33 -16.71 4.71 4.48
N ALA A 34 -15.55 4.92 3.87
CA ALA A 34 -15.34 4.74 2.43
C ALA A 34 -14.29 3.65 2.22
N MET A 35 -14.56 2.70 1.33
CA MET A 35 -13.65 1.60 1.04
C MET A 35 -13.56 1.38 -0.48
N GLY A 36 -12.37 1.04 -0.95
CA GLY A 36 -12.10 0.64 -2.33
C GLY A 36 -11.24 -0.60 -2.38
N LEU A 37 -11.43 -1.39 -3.44
CA LEU A 37 -10.73 -2.64 -3.66
C LEU A 37 -10.30 -2.76 -5.13
N TYR A 38 -9.10 -3.28 -5.34
CA TYR A 38 -8.66 -3.79 -6.63
C TYR A 38 -7.90 -5.11 -6.45
N ALA A 39 -8.25 -6.10 -7.26
CA ALA A 39 -7.50 -7.35 -7.36
C ALA A 39 -7.20 -7.69 -8.82
N LYS A 40 -6.07 -8.37 -9.06
CA LYS A 40 -5.70 -8.91 -10.37
C LYS A 40 -5.08 -10.28 -10.22
N ASN A 41 -5.67 -11.26 -10.87
CA ASN A 41 -5.08 -12.57 -11.05
C ASN A 41 -3.93 -12.46 -12.07
N LEU A 42 -2.72 -12.80 -11.66
CA LEU A 42 -1.51 -12.63 -12.48
C LEU A 42 -1.33 -13.81 -13.47
N ASP A 43 -2.06 -14.90 -13.30
CA ASP A 43 -2.01 -16.06 -14.16
C ASP A 43 -3.01 -15.96 -15.33
N THR A 44 -4.21 -15.40 -15.08
CA THR A 44 -5.28 -15.27 -16.07
C THR A 44 -5.41 -13.86 -16.64
N GLY A 45 -4.95 -12.84 -15.90
CA GLY A 45 -5.16 -11.43 -16.21
C GLY A 45 -6.51 -10.88 -15.74
N GLU A 46 -7.39 -11.71 -15.17
CA GLU A 46 -8.69 -11.29 -14.65
C GLU A 46 -8.54 -10.22 -13.58
N THR A 47 -9.42 -9.21 -13.61
CA THR A 47 -9.42 -8.10 -12.65
C THR A 47 -10.75 -7.96 -11.95
N ILE A 48 -10.73 -7.50 -10.70
CA ILE A 48 -11.89 -7.17 -9.87
C ILE A 48 -11.66 -5.75 -9.36
N ALA A 49 -12.66 -4.86 -9.53
CA ALA A 49 -12.51 -3.44 -9.24
C ALA A 49 -13.77 -2.86 -8.61
N VAL A 50 -13.69 -2.40 -7.35
CA VAL A 50 -14.77 -1.66 -6.67
C VAL A 50 -14.18 -0.40 -6.06
N GLY A 51 -14.54 0.78 -6.56
CA GLY A 51 -13.95 2.05 -6.12
C GLY A 51 -12.43 2.12 -6.32
N ALA A 52 -11.90 1.34 -7.30
CA ALA A 52 -10.47 1.06 -7.47
C ALA A 52 -9.62 2.28 -7.83
N ASP A 53 -10.21 3.33 -8.39
CA ASP A 53 -9.52 4.54 -8.85
C ASP A 53 -9.73 5.76 -7.93
N THR A 54 -10.46 5.57 -6.82
CA THR A 54 -10.62 6.55 -5.75
C THR A 54 -9.31 6.72 -5.01
N ARG A 55 -8.93 7.97 -4.70
CA ARG A 55 -7.72 8.26 -3.93
C ARG A 55 -7.97 8.09 -2.43
N PHE A 56 -7.01 7.46 -1.78
CA PHE A 56 -6.98 7.23 -0.32
C PHE A 56 -5.67 7.71 0.26
N PRO A 57 -5.63 8.19 1.52
CA PRO A 57 -4.39 8.34 2.27
C PRO A 57 -3.67 7.00 2.35
N THR A 58 -2.37 6.98 2.12
CA THR A 58 -1.60 5.72 2.16
C THR A 58 -1.34 5.24 3.58
N ALA A 59 -1.19 6.15 4.53
CA ALA A 59 -0.49 5.84 5.77
C ALA A 59 0.82 5.06 5.45
N SER A 60 1.15 4.03 6.24
CA SER A 60 2.37 3.24 6.03
C SER A 60 2.40 2.36 4.78
N LEU A 61 1.32 2.27 4.01
CA LEU A 61 1.34 1.51 2.74
C LEU A 61 2.35 2.11 1.75
N ILE A 62 2.63 3.42 1.79
CA ILE A 62 3.62 4.09 0.93
C ILE A 62 5.04 3.54 1.10
N LYS A 63 5.34 2.86 2.21
CA LYS A 63 6.67 2.26 2.48
C LYS A 63 7.05 1.22 1.42
N VAL A 64 6.08 0.65 0.70
CA VAL A 64 6.35 -0.20 -0.48
C VAL A 64 7.06 0.59 -1.59
N ALA A 65 6.63 1.84 -1.85
CA ALA A 65 7.28 2.70 -2.84
C ALA A 65 8.67 3.17 -2.36
N VAL A 66 8.81 3.48 -1.06
CA VAL A 66 10.12 3.80 -0.47
C VAL A 66 11.08 2.62 -0.62
N MET A 67 10.64 1.40 -0.29
CA MET A 67 11.42 0.17 -0.48
C MET A 67 11.86 0.00 -1.94
N ALA A 68 10.95 0.18 -2.89
CA ALA A 68 11.22 0.07 -4.31
C ALA A 68 12.33 1.05 -4.77
N GLU A 69 12.28 2.30 -4.29
CA GLU A 69 13.31 3.30 -4.59
C GLU A 69 14.65 2.99 -3.93
N VAL A 70 14.65 2.45 -2.70
CA VAL A 70 15.88 1.97 -2.04
C VAL A 70 16.55 0.88 -2.88
N TYR A 71 15.78 -0.12 -3.33
CA TYR A 71 16.32 -1.19 -4.20
C TYR A 71 16.82 -0.64 -5.55
N ARG A 72 16.13 0.32 -6.14
CA ARG A 72 16.56 0.97 -7.38
C ARG A 72 17.92 1.65 -7.21
N GLN A 73 18.10 2.42 -6.13
CA GLN A 73 19.36 3.12 -5.86
C GLN A 73 20.48 2.16 -5.46
N MET A 74 20.18 1.07 -4.73
CA MET A 74 21.17 0.01 -4.45
C MET A 74 21.66 -0.65 -5.74
N THR A 75 20.75 -1.01 -6.63
CA THR A 75 21.11 -1.62 -7.93
C THR A 75 21.89 -0.65 -8.81
N GLY A 76 21.61 0.66 -8.71
CA GLY A 76 22.36 1.73 -9.35
C GLY A 76 23.73 2.03 -8.70
N GLY A 77 24.15 1.29 -7.66
CA GLY A 77 25.45 1.40 -7.01
C GLY A 77 25.63 2.61 -6.10
N ARG A 78 24.55 3.32 -5.74
CA ARG A 78 24.66 4.51 -4.87
C ARG A 78 25.03 4.14 -3.43
N PHE A 79 24.57 3.00 -2.96
CA PHE A 79 24.91 2.36 -1.67
C PHE A 79 24.55 0.87 -1.74
N GLY A 80 25.05 0.08 -0.78
CA GLY A 80 24.76 -1.37 -0.71
C GLY A 80 23.84 -1.72 0.46
N LYS A 81 23.39 -2.97 0.50
CA LYS A 81 22.59 -3.51 1.61
C LYS A 81 23.33 -3.44 2.96
N ASP A 82 24.65 -3.55 2.94
CA ASP A 82 25.54 -3.54 4.11
C ASP A 82 26.04 -2.12 4.44
N THR A 83 25.62 -1.08 3.69
CA THR A 83 25.90 0.32 4.04
C THR A 83 25.28 0.62 5.41
N THR A 84 26.10 1.19 6.30
CA THR A 84 25.71 1.43 7.69
C THR A 84 25.18 2.84 7.92
N VAL A 85 24.23 2.96 8.85
CA VAL A 85 23.68 4.20 9.38
C VAL A 85 23.76 4.14 10.91
N THR A 86 24.32 5.17 11.53
CA THR A 86 24.32 5.29 13.00
C THR A 86 23.05 6.01 13.45
N LEU A 87 22.27 5.38 14.32
CA LEU A 87 21.04 5.93 14.87
C LEU A 87 21.37 7.08 15.84
N ALA A 88 20.94 8.30 15.52
CA ALA A 88 21.01 9.41 16.44
C ALA A 88 19.72 9.53 17.27
N GLN A 89 19.81 10.14 18.47
CA GLN A 89 18.60 10.40 19.28
C GLN A 89 17.58 11.26 18.53
N THR A 90 18.04 12.19 17.69
CA THR A 90 17.20 13.07 16.86
C THR A 90 16.53 12.38 15.66
N ASP A 91 16.95 11.16 15.32
CA ASP A 91 16.34 10.38 14.25
C ASP A 91 15.05 9.69 14.70
N LYS A 92 14.87 9.48 16.01
CA LYS A 92 13.74 8.75 16.56
C LYS A 92 12.44 9.48 16.25
N ALA A 93 11.56 8.82 15.49
CA ALA A 93 10.21 9.31 15.20
C ALA A 93 9.34 9.26 16.46
N GLY A 94 8.33 10.12 16.54
CA GLY A 94 7.53 10.34 17.75
C GLY A 94 6.70 9.13 18.24
N ASP A 95 6.74 7.99 17.58
CA ASP A 95 6.07 6.77 18.00
C ASP A 95 7.01 5.92 18.87
N GLU A 96 6.73 5.84 20.17
CA GLU A 96 7.56 5.12 21.14
C GLU A 96 7.42 3.58 21.00
N THR A 97 6.41 3.09 20.28
CA THR A 97 6.12 1.66 20.17
C THR A 97 6.93 0.94 19.09
N VAL A 98 7.60 1.68 18.21
CA VAL A 98 8.37 1.09 17.11
C VAL A 98 9.77 0.64 17.58
N PRO A 99 10.29 -0.49 17.05
CA PRO A 99 11.50 -1.14 17.54
C PRO A 99 12.73 -0.22 17.61
N LEU A 100 12.98 0.62 16.60
CA LEU A 100 14.18 1.48 16.59
C LEU A 100 14.17 2.54 17.69
N ASN A 101 12.99 2.96 18.16
CA ASN A 101 12.90 3.90 19.28
C ASN A 101 13.33 3.28 20.62
N MET A 102 13.31 1.95 20.73
CA MET A 102 13.79 1.19 21.91
C MET A 102 15.31 1.01 21.92
N LEU A 103 16.00 1.20 20.79
CA LEU A 103 17.46 1.07 20.70
C LEU A 103 18.17 2.30 21.24
N HIS A 104 19.42 2.15 21.70
CA HIS A 104 20.25 3.26 22.16
C HIS A 104 20.71 4.12 20.96
N ALA A 105 20.83 5.42 21.15
CA ALA A 105 21.58 6.28 20.23
C ALA A 105 23.04 5.78 20.12
N GLY A 106 23.59 5.80 18.91
CA GLY A 106 24.88 5.20 18.60
C GLY A 106 24.81 3.76 18.07
N THR A 107 23.63 3.13 18.10
CA THR A 107 23.44 1.82 17.44
C THR A 107 23.70 1.95 15.93
N VAL A 108 24.50 1.03 15.40
CA VAL A 108 24.82 0.97 13.96
C VAL A 108 23.90 -0.06 13.30
N LEU A 109 23.20 0.36 12.27
CA LEU A 109 22.24 -0.45 11.50
C LEU A 109 22.67 -0.46 10.02
N THR A 110 22.44 -1.57 9.34
CA THR A 110 22.60 -1.64 7.88
C THR A 110 21.35 -1.17 7.14
N VAL A 111 21.48 -0.85 5.86
CA VAL A 111 20.30 -0.60 4.99
C VAL A 111 19.37 -1.81 4.98
N SER A 112 19.91 -3.03 5.04
CA SER A 112 19.13 -4.27 5.16
C SER A 112 18.29 -4.29 6.43
N ASP A 113 18.86 -3.93 7.59
CA ASP A 113 18.12 -3.85 8.87
C ASP A 113 17.01 -2.81 8.80
N LEU A 114 17.31 -1.63 8.24
CA LEU A 114 16.32 -0.54 8.09
C LEU A 114 15.15 -0.95 7.19
N LEU A 115 15.42 -1.64 6.07
CA LEU A 115 14.38 -2.18 5.18
C LEU A 115 13.51 -3.19 5.91
N HIS A 116 14.13 -4.09 6.70
CA HIS A 116 13.42 -5.09 7.47
C HIS A 116 12.48 -4.44 8.50
N PHE A 117 12.99 -3.54 9.33
CA PHE A 117 12.16 -2.82 10.32
C PHE A 117 11.06 -1.98 9.67
N MET A 118 11.36 -1.28 8.57
CA MET A 118 10.37 -0.48 7.84
C MET A 118 9.21 -1.33 7.32
N ILE A 119 9.48 -2.52 6.81
CA ILE A 119 8.45 -3.36 6.17
C ILE A 119 7.78 -4.29 7.20
N ALA A 120 8.53 -5.09 7.94
CA ALA A 120 7.98 -6.09 8.85
C ALA A 120 7.24 -5.47 10.04
N CYS A 121 7.84 -4.46 10.69
CA CYS A 121 7.30 -3.80 11.88
C CYS A 121 6.68 -2.43 11.59
N SER A 122 6.72 -1.98 10.33
CA SER A 122 6.28 -0.63 9.95
C SER A 122 7.00 0.51 10.71
N ASP A 123 8.27 0.32 11.09
CA ASP A 123 9.05 1.28 11.88
C ASP A 123 9.20 2.62 11.17
N ASN A 124 8.80 3.70 11.86
CA ASN A 124 8.79 5.05 11.31
C ASN A 124 10.19 5.71 11.35
N THR A 125 11.02 5.36 12.33
CA THR A 125 12.41 5.81 12.39
C THR A 125 13.22 5.21 11.25
N ALA A 126 13.11 3.90 11.00
CA ALA A 126 13.71 3.24 9.84
C ALA A 126 13.23 3.88 8.53
N THR A 127 11.93 4.17 8.43
CA THR A 127 11.33 4.82 7.27
C THR A 127 11.97 6.18 7.00
N ASN A 128 12.08 7.04 8.02
CA ASN A 128 12.64 8.38 7.87
C ASN A 128 14.14 8.34 7.52
N LEU A 129 14.89 7.38 8.08
CA LEU A 129 16.30 7.17 7.72
C LEU A 129 16.44 6.79 6.24
N LEU A 130 15.61 5.87 5.75
CA LEU A 130 15.62 5.45 4.35
C LEU A 130 15.15 6.58 3.41
N ILE A 131 14.06 7.31 3.75
CA ILE A 131 13.61 8.47 2.97
C ILE A 131 14.71 9.53 2.88
N ARG A 132 15.43 9.80 3.98
CA ARG A 132 16.57 10.73 3.99
C ARG A 132 17.69 10.29 3.04
N MET A 133 17.93 8.97 2.90
CA MET A 133 18.95 8.42 2.00
C MET A 133 18.54 8.53 0.53
N VAL A 134 17.28 8.23 0.22
CA VAL A 134 16.83 8.15 -1.17
C VAL A 134 16.20 9.43 -1.68
N GLY A 135 15.57 10.24 -0.81
CA GLY A 135 14.85 11.48 -1.13
C GLY A 135 13.40 11.27 -1.56
N THR A 136 12.48 12.07 -0.99
CA THR A 136 11.03 12.04 -1.29
C THR A 136 10.76 12.20 -2.79
N ALA A 137 11.38 13.19 -3.44
CA ALA A 137 11.19 13.45 -4.88
C ALA A 137 11.64 12.29 -5.78
N ASN A 138 12.63 11.49 -5.37
CA ASN A 138 13.09 10.33 -6.14
C ASN A 138 12.09 9.18 -6.04
N VAL A 139 11.40 9.01 -4.89
CA VAL A 139 10.30 8.05 -4.75
C VAL A 139 9.19 8.39 -5.73
N ASP A 140 8.77 9.66 -5.80
CA ASP A 140 7.73 10.10 -6.71
C ASP A 140 8.15 10.00 -8.19
N ALA A 141 9.40 10.34 -8.51
CA ALA A 141 9.95 10.17 -9.86
C ALA A 141 9.94 8.69 -10.30
N LEU A 142 10.26 7.76 -9.41
CA LEU A 142 10.11 6.32 -9.69
C LEU A 142 8.64 5.97 -9.98
N LEU A 143 7.70 6.42 -9.15
CA LEU A 143 6.28 6.16 -9.32
C LEU A 143 5.76 6.69 -10.67
N ASP A 144 6.23 7.87 -11.12
CA ASP A 144 5.92 8.42 -12.45
C ASP A 144 6.42 7.51 -13.58
N THR A 145 7.66 7.03 -13.49
CA THR A 145 8.22 6.10 -14.50
C THR A 145 7.49 4.77 -14.56
N LEU A 146 6.88 4.35 -13.45
CA LEU A 146 6.09 3.12 -13.36
C LEU A 146 4.61 3.32 -13.80
N GLY A 147 4.21 4.54 -14.15
CA GLY A 147 2.84 4.88 -14.55
C GLY A 147 1.85 4.87 -13.38
N LEU A 148 2.29 5.31 -12.20
CA LEU A 148 1.50 5.36 -10.96
C LEU A 148 1.33 6.81 -10.46
N PRO A 149 0.70 7.71 -11.25
CA PRO A 149 0.68 9.14 -10.97
C PRO A 149 -0.19 9.54 -9.77
N LYS A 150 -1.07 8.68 -9.28
CA LYS A 150 -1.92 8.95 -8.12
C LYS A 150 -1.32 8.45 -6.80
N THR A 151 -0.22 7.70 -6.89
CA THR A 151 0.55 7.26 -5.71
C THR A 151 1.68 8.24 -5.48
N ARG A 152 1.72 8.86 -4.29
CA ARG A 152 2.67 9.92 -3.93
C ARG A 152 3.12 9.80 -2.49
N LEU A 153 4.38 10.14 -2.25
CA LEU A 153 4.96 10.37 -0.94
C LEU A 153 5.16 11.88 -0.76
N TYR A 154 4.55 12.50 0.22
CA TYR A 154 4.62 13.95 0.39
C TYR A 154 5.75 14.39 1.35
N ARG A 155 6.10 13.57 2.31
CA ARG A 155 7.06 13.90 3.37
C ARG A 155 7.52 12.66 4.15
N PRO A 156 8.55 12.76 5.02
CA PRO A 156 8.81 11.77 6.06
C PRO A 156 7.67 11.66 7.09
N THR A 157 7.63 10.57 7.85
CA THR A 157 6.63 10.34 8.90
C THR A 157 6.78 11.36 10.05
N PHE A 158 5.71 11.65 10.77
CA PHE A 158 5.67 12.60 11.91
C PHE A 158 6.18 14.02 11.60
N ARG A 159 5.95 14.49 10.37
CA ARG A 159 6.30 15.86 9.94
C ARG A 159 5.10 16.56 9.32
N ASP A 160 3.94 16.41 9.95
CA ASP A 160 2.68 17.01 9.49
C ASP A 160 2.82 18.52 9.22
N GLY A 161 2.28 18.95 8.08
CA GLY A 161 2.35 20.33 7.62
C GLY A 161 3.74 20.77 7.14
N LYS A 162 4.68 19.83 6.94
CA LYS A 162 6.04 20.10 6.43
C LYS A 162 6.31 19.20 5.22
N ALA A 163 5.44 19.31 4.22
CA ALA A 163 5.58 18.56 2.98
C ALA A 163 6.86 18.94 2.23
N ASP A 164 7.58 17.95 1.75
CA ASP A 164 8.73 18.14 0.85
C ASP A 164 8.24 18.43 -0.57
N VAL A 165 7.07 17.87 -0.95
CA VAL A 165 6.41 18.03 -2.26
C VAL A 165 4.90 18.13 -2.09
N LEU A 166 4.19 18.79 -3.01
CA LEU A 166 2.73 18.88 -3.11
C LEU A 166 2.02 19.23 -1.79
N PRO A 167 2.32 20.38 -1.14
CA PRO A 167 1.84 20.70 0.20
C PRO A 167 0.30 20.78 0.30
N GLU A 168 -0.40 21.12 -0.77
CA GLU A 168 -1.88 21.17 -0.75
C GLU A 168 -2.49 19.76 -0.67
N GLU A 169 -1.88 18.78 -1.34
CA GLU A 169 -2.34 17.38 -1.27
C GLU A 169 -1.99 16.75 0.08
N GLU A 170 -0.85 17.10 0.68
CA GLU A 170 -0.46 16.66 2.03
C GLU A 170 -1.49 17.02 3.08
N LYS A 171 -2.12 18.19 2.98
CA LYS A 171 -3.19 18.61 3.89
C LYS A 171 -4.38 17.65 3.90
N GLU A 172 -4.70 17.03 2.77
CA GLU A 172 -5.80 16.08 2.67
C GLU A 172 -5.34 14.64 2.99
N PHE A 173 -4.20 14.22 2.41
CA PHE A 173 -3.80 12.80 2.41
C PHE A 173 -2.69 12.47 3.42
N GLY A 174 -2.12 13.47 4.10
CA GLY A 174 -1.09 13.28 5.11
C GLY A 174 0.24 12.79 4.53
N LEU A 175 0.71 11.62 4.94
CA LEU A 175 2.00 11.05 4.53
C LEU A 175 2.11 10.82 3.02
N GLY A 176 1.02 10.41 2.40
CA GLY A 176 0.96 10.11 0.97
C GLY A 176 -0.43 9.71 0.51
N SER A 177 -0.62 9.62 -0.79
CA SER A 177 -1.86 9.15 -1.42
C SER A 177 -1.63 7.95 -2.33
N THR A 178 -2.69 7.18 -2.59
CA THR A 178 -2.71 6.10 -3.59
C THR A 178 -4.15 5.79 -4.00
N THR A 179 -4.30 4.90 -4.98
CA THR A 179 -5.57 4.23 -5.27
C THR A 179 -5.39 2.72 -5.07
N PRO A 180 -6.45 1.95 -4.79
CA PRO A 180 -6.36 0.49 -4.73
C PRO A 180 -5.71 -0.12 -5.97
N ARG A 181 -6.05 0.39 -7.17
CA ARG A 181 -5.45 -0.06 -8.43
C ARG A 181 -3.95 0.17 -8.48
N GLU A 182 -3.47 1.37 -8.13
CA GLU A 182 -2.05 1.67 -8.20
C GLU A 182 -1.24 0.96 -7.11
N ALA A 183 -1.78 0.82 -5.90
CA ALA A 183 -1.14 0.06 -4.84
C ALA A 183 -0.94 -1.42 -5.24
N ALA A 184 -1.99 -2.06 -5.80
CA ALA A 184 -1.89 -3.42 -6.33
C ALA A 184 -0.94 -3.49 -7.55
N ARG A 185 -0.98 -2.48 -8.43
CA ARG A 185 -0.11 -2.44 -9.62
C ARG A 185 1.36 -2.34 -9.25
N LEU A 186 1.72 -1.61 -8.20
CA LEU A 186 3.10 -1.57 -7.70
C LEU A 186 3.57 -2.96 -7.28
N LEU A 187 2.74 -3.70 -6.54
CA LEU A 187 3.05 -5.09 -6.15
C LEU A 187 3.13 -6.03 -7.35
N GLU A 188 2.27 -5.87 -8.35
CA GLU A 188 2.35 -6.61 -9.62
C GLU A 188 3.70 -6.36 -10.31
N LEU A 189 4.12 -5.11 -10.42
CA LEU A 189 5.40 -4.74 -11.06
C LEU A 189 6.59 -5.31 -10.28
N ILE A 190 6.54 -5.30 -8.94
CA ILE A 190 7.55 -5.93 -8.07
C ILE A 190 7.59 -7.44 -8.35
N ALA A 191 6.45 -8.13 -8.33
CA ALA A 191 6.37 -9.57 -8.55
C ALA A 191 6.86 -9.99 -9.95
N GLN A 192 6.69 -9.11 -10.93
CA GLN A 192 7.17 -9.31 -12.31
C GLN A 192 8.64 -8.90 -12.51
N GLY A 193 9.32 -8.36 -11.49
CA GLY A 193 10.69 -7.83 -11.61
C GLY A 193 10.80 -6.57 -12.47
N LYS A 194 9.71 -5.85 -12.69
CA LYS A 194 9.64 -4.68 -13.58
C LYS A 194 9.93 -3.35 -12.90
N VAL A 195 10.11 -3.33 -11.59
CA VAL A 195 10.52 -2.11 -10.86
C VAL A 195 12.02 -1.91 -10.95
N VAL A 196 12.81 -2.97 -10.73
CA VAL A 196 14.27 -2.95 -10.75
C VAL A 196 14.81 -4.15 -11.52
N SER A 197 14.70 -5.36 -10.92
CA SER A 197 15.08 -6.66 -11.52
C SER A 197 14.24 -7.77 -10.89
N LYS A 198 14.35 -8.98 -11.43
CA LYS A 198 13.65 -10.14 -10.86
C LYS A 198 14.17 -10.49 -9.46
N GLU A 199 15.49 -10.44 -9.26
CA GLU A 199 16.15 -10.70 -7.97
C GLU A 199 15.73 -9.68 -6.91
N ALA A 200 15.70 -8.38 -7.29
CA ALA A 200 15.21 -7.33 -6.41
C ALA A 200 13.73 -7.50 -6.08
N GLY A 201 12.92 -7.88 -7.07
CA GLY A 201 11.50 -8.18 -6.88
C GLY A 201 11.27 -9.32 -5.89
N ASP A 202 12.02 -10.42 -6.03
CA ASP A 202 11.92 -11.57 -5.11
C ASP A 202 12.37 -11.20 -3.69
N ALA A 203 13.43 -10.40 -3.55
CA ALA A 203 13.89 -9.90 -2.26
C ALA A 203 12.85 -8.98 -1.58
N MET A 204 12.23 -8.07 -2.36
CA MET A 204 11.16 -7.20 -1.85
C MET A 204 9.93 -8.02 -1.41
N LEU A 205 9.52 -9.04 -2.18
CA LEU A 205 8.42 -9.94 -1.78
C LEU A 205 8.80 -10.76 -0.55
N GLY A 206 10.07 -11.16 -0.40
CA GLY A 206 10.58 -11.80 0.82
C GLY A 206 10.35 -10.93 2.05
N LEU A 207 10.79 -9.67 2.02
CA LEU A 207 10.57 -8.70 3.11
C LEU A 207 9.08 -8.50 3.41
N LEU A 208 8.24 -8.33 2.37
CA LEU A 208 6.80 -8.17 2.53
C LEU A 208 6.12 -9.40 3.15
N SER A 209 6.68 -10.61 2.94
CA SER A 209 6.15 -11.84 3.55
C SER A 209 6.41 -11.95 5.06
N GLU A 210 7.31 -11.13 5.59
CA GLU A 210 7.65 -11.06 7.02
C GLU A 210 6.81 -10.02 7.78
N GLN A 211 5.83 -9.37 7.12
CA GLN A 211 4.91 -8.42 7.75
C GLN A 211 4.24 -9.03 8.99
N GLN A 212 4.37 -8.33 10.12
CA GLN A 212 3.82 -8.77 11.42
C GLN A 212 2.33 -8.49 11.56
N ASP A 213 1.82 -7.42 10.93
CA ASP A 213 0.39 -7.11 10.95
C ASP A 213 -0.35 -7.94 9.88
N ARG A 214 -1.14 -8.89 10.34
CA ARG A 214 -1.91 -9.82 9.51
C ARG A 214 -3.41 -9.71 9.72
N ALA A 215 -3.87 -8.56 10.22
CA ALA A 215 -5.24 -8.38 10.70
C ALA A 215 -6.28 -8.14 9.57
N MET A 216 -5.87 -7.85 8.33
CA MET A 216 -6.80 -7.59 7.22
C MET A 216 -6.70 -8.67 6.14
N ILE A 217 -5.91 -8.49 5.07
CA ILE A 217 -5.88 -9.42 3.93
C ILE A 217 -5.55 -10.86 4.36
N PRO A 218 -4.54 -11.14 5.19
CA PRO A 218 -4.21 -12.50 5.56
C PRO A 218 -5.23 -13.18 6.48
N ARG A 219 -5.99 -12.40 7.28
CA ARG A 219 -6.74 -12.86 8.45
C ARG A 219 -7.67 -14.05 8.17
N SER A 220 -8.43 -14.02 7.08
CA SER A 220 -9.46 -15.02 6.79
C SER A 220 -9.05 -16.04 5.72
N LEU A 221 -7.78 -16.05 5.31
CA LEU A 221 -7.28 -17.01 4.35
C LEU A 221 -7.07 -18.39 5.00
N PRO A 222 -7.29 -19.50 4.26
CA PRO A 222 -7.33 -20.85 4.84
C PRO A 222 -5.93 -21.48 5.00
N PHE A 223 -5.03 -20.83 5.74
CA PHE A 223 -3.64 -21.29 5.99
C PHE A 223 -3.55 -22.68 6.59
N GLU A 224 -4.55 -23.07 7.40
CA GLU A 224 -4.57 -24.39 8.05
C GLU A 224 -4.77 -25.53 7.04
N ARG A 225 -5.34 -25.24 5.89
CA ARG A 225 -5.72 -26.22 4.86
C ARG A 225 -4.87 -26.13 3.61
N GLU A 226 -4.20 -25.01 3.41
CA GLU A 226 -3.52 -24.71 2.16
C GLU A 226 -2.20 -23.99 2.40
N LYS A 227 -1.21 -24.27 1.53
CA LYS A 227 0.04 -23.54 1.51
C LYS A 227 -0.15 -22.22 0.78
N ILE A 228 -0.27 -21.14 1.54
CA ILE A 228 -0.47 -19.79 1.02
C ILE A 228 0.69 -18.92 1.44
N LEU A 229 1.29 -18.19 0.49
CA LEU A 229 2.20 -17.08 0.77
C LEU A 229 1.41 -15.78 0.64
N VAL A 230 1.54 -14.91 1.65
CA VAL A 230 1.05 -13.54 1.60
C VAL A 230 2.21 -12.61 1.90
N ALA A 231 2.55 -11.78 0.91
CA ALA A 231 3.54 -10.71 1.02
C ALA A 231 2.77 -9.38 1.01
N ASN A 232 2.57 -8.77 2.20
CA ASN A 232 1.70 -7.60 2.35
C ASN A 232 2.36 -6.43 3.08
N LYS A 233 1.75 -5.26 2.93
CA LYS A 233 2.05 -4.08 3.74
C LYS A 233 0.76 -3.41 4.16
N THR A 234 0.61 -3.20 5.46
CA THR A 234 -0.51 -2.47 6.04
C THR A 234 -0.21 -0.97 6.17
N GLY A 235 -1.27 -0.18 6.34
CA GLY A 235 -1.18 1.23 6.64
C GLY A 235 -2.31 1.67 7.57
N TRP A 236 -1.94 2.36 8.65
CA TRP A 236 -2.88 2.93 9.60
C TRP A 236 -2.51 4.38 9.93
N ASP A 237 -3.52 5.25 9.94
CA ASP A 237 -3.41 6.65 10.36
C ASP A 237 -4.81 7.16 10.75
N GLU A 238 -4.87 8.40 11.25
CA GLU A 238 -6.10 9.18 11.39
C GLU A 238 -6.24 10.12 10.18
N GLU A 239 -7.48 10.41 9.76
CA GLU A 239 -7.75 11.41 8.72
C GLU A 239 -7.16 12.77 9.10
N LYS A 240 -6.56 13.48 8.14
CA LYS A 240 -6.00 14.82 8.40
C LYS A 240 -7.09 15.87 8.47
N LEU A 241 -8.15 15.73 7.69
CA LEU A 241 -9.29 16.64 7.67
C LEU A 241 -10.53 15.98 8.30
N PRO A 242 -11.28 16.71 9.14
CA PRO A 242 -12.56 16.24 9.61
C PRO A 242 -13.59 16.22 8.46
N ASP A 243 -14.63 15.41 8.60
CA ASP A 243 -15.81 15.45 7.73
C ASP A 243 -16.71 16.66 8.06
N ALA A 244 -17.84 16.80 7.35
CA ALA A 244 -18.79 17.90 7.55
C ALA A 244 -19.40 17.95 8.96
N SER A 245 -19.34 16.85 9.72
CA SER A 245 -19.80 16.80 11.13
C SER A 245 -18.69 17.17 12.13
N GLY A 246 -17.46 17.43 11.67
CA GLY A 246 -16.28 17.65 12.50
C GLY A 246 -15.60 16.36 12.98
N PHE A 247 -16.07 15.20 12.56
CA PHE A 247 -15.50 13.92 12.94
C PHE A 247 -14.25 13.58 12.08
N ARG A 248 -13.16 13.19 12.75
CA ARG A 248 -11.98 12.62 12.10
C ARG A 248 -12.03 11.10 12.20
N GLY A 249 -12.22 10.46 11.06
CA GLY A 249 -12.21 9.00 10.95
C GLY A 249 -10.79 8.44 10.89
N ASP A 250 -10.69 7.12 10.95
CA ASP A 250 -9.43 6.41 10.72
C ASP A 250 -9.22 6.06 9.25
N VAL A 251 -7.98 5.72 8.94
CA VAL A 251 -7.49 5.16 7.68
C VAL A 251 -6.92 3.77 7.96
N ARG A 252 -7.36 2.76 7.20
CA ARG A 252 -6.84 1.38 7.26
C ARG A 252 -6.65 0.85 5.85
N ASN A 253 -5.46 0.46 5.53
CA ASN A 253 -5.11 -0.09 4.22
C ASN A 253 -4.35 -1.39 4.36
N ASP A 254 -4.48 -2.26 3.37
CA ASP A 254 -3.60 -3.41 3.20
C ASP A 254 -3.47 -3.71 1.71
N ALA A 255 -2.26 -3.98 1.25
CA ALA A 255 -2.01 -4.43 -0.11
C ALA A 255 -1.05 -5.62 -0.09
N ALA A 256 -1.37 -6.65 -0.86
CA ALA A 256 -0.68 -7.92 -0.85
C ALA A 256 -0.44 -8.50 -2.24
N TYR A 257 0.69 -9.18 -2.40
CA TYR A 257 0.85 -10.27 -3.35
C TYR A 257 0.51 -11.57 -2.63
N VAL A 258 -0.36 -12.36 -3.24
CA VAL A 258 -0.80 -13.66 -2.70
C VAL A 258 -0.47 -14.76 -3.69
N LYS A 259 0.15 -15.83 -3.20
CA LYS A 259 0.36 -17.07 -3.95
C LYS A 259 -0.36 -18.20 -3.22
N SER A 260 -1.39 -18.72 -3.85
CA SER A 260 -2.18 -19.87 -3.41
C SER A 260 -1.89 -21.10 -4.28
N PRO A 261 -2.45 -22.28 -3.98
CA PRO A 261 -2.28 -23.46 -4.83
C PRO A 261 -2.78 -23.30 -6.27
N LYS A 262 -3.79 -22.44 -6.50
CA LYS A 262 -4.43 -22.32 -7.82
C LYS A 262 -4.26 -20.95 -8.48
N ALA A 263 -3.78 -19.92 -7.76
CA ALA A 263 -3.67 -18.58 -8.31
C ALA A 263 -2.51 -17.80 -7.69
N ARG A 264 -1.90 -16.92 -8.49
CA ARG A 264 -1.06 -15.81 -8.04
C ARG A 264 -1.81 -14.53 -8.35
N TYR A 265 -2.01 -13.70 -7.35
CA TYR A 265 -2.74 -12.46 -7.54
C TYR A 265 -2.22 -11.32 -6.66
N VAL A 266 -2.53 -10.10 -7.02
CA VAL A 266 -2.37 -8.92 -6.19
C VAL A 266 -3.74 -8.43 -5.73
N LEU A 267 -3.81 -7.92 -4.50
CA LEU A 267 -5.02 -7.38 -3.90
C LEU A 267 -4.64 -6.14 -3.10
N ALA A 268 -5.37 -5.05 -3.28
CA ALA A 268 -5.28 -3.88 -2.41
C ALA A 268 -6.67 -3.48 -1.94
N ILE A 269 -6.79 -3.23 -0.64
CA ILE A 269 -7.99 -2.75 0.04
C ILE A 269 -7.59 -1.48 0.78
N CYS A 270 -8.25 -0.37 0.44
CA CYS A 270 -8.03 0.92 1.09
C CYS A 270 -9.33 1.41 1.70
N ALA A 271 -9.26 1.88 2.95
CA ALA A 271 -10.39 2.43 3.67
C ALA A 271 -10.04 3.74 4.36
N ARG A 272 -10.97 4.69 4.32
CA ARG A 272 -10.89 6.00 4.97
C ARG A 272 -12.21 6.42 5.58
N ARG A 273 -12.20 7.48 6.38
CA ARG A 273 -13.39 8.00 7.09
C ARG A 273 -14.06 6.94 7.96
N ILE A 274 -13.27 6.03 8.51
CA ILE A 274 -13.74 4.90 9.30
C ILE A 274 -14.33 5.40 10.61
N ARG A 275 -15.55 5.00 10.93
CA ARG A 275 -16.23 5.41 12.17
C ARG A 275 -15.75 4.63 13.38
N ASP A 276 -15.42 3.36 13.21
CA ASP A 276 -14.83 2.53 14.26
C ASP A 276 -13.35 2.86 14.45
N LYS A 277 -13.04 3.61 15.51
CA LYS A 277 -11.66 4.01 15.88
C LYS A 277 -11.00 3.05 16.87
N SER A 278 -11.57 1.88 17.08
CA SER A 278 -10.98 0.89 17.99
C SER A 278 -9.64 0.36 17.46
N SER A 279 -8.71 0.12 18.37
CA SER A 279 -7.45 -0.60 18.08
C SER A 279 -7.62 -2.13 18.10
N SER A 280 -8.86 -2.61 18.27
CA SER A 280 -9.19 -4.03 18.30
C SER A 280 -8.87 -4.71 16.96
N VAL A 281 -8.47 -5.97 17.01
CA VAL A 281 -8.39 -6.83 15.81
C VAL A 281 -9.77 -7.03 15.16
N ASP A 282 -10.86 -6.75 15.89
CA ASP A 282 -12.24 -6.80 15.40
C ASP A 282 -12.75 -5.44 14.91
N ASN A 283 -11.86 -4.45 14.75
CA ASN A 283 -12.20 -3.20 14.09
C ASN A 283 -12.94 -3.46 12.78
N GLU A 284 -14.01 -2.68 12.52
CA GLU A 284 -14.90 -2.91 11.38
C GLU A 284 -14.16 -2.96 10.05
N ALA A 285 -13.18 -2.08 9.82
CA ALA A 285 -12.42 -2.05 8.58
C ALA A 285 -11.54 -3.29 8.40
N LEU A 286 -10.90 -3.77 9.48
CA LEU A 286 -10.06 -4.97 9.45
C LEU A 286 -10.90 -6.20 9.16
N ARG A 287 -12.04 -6.35 9.82
CA ARG A 287 -12.97 -7.45 9.63
C ARG A 287 -13.58 -7.45 8.24
N THR A 288 -14.08 -6.29 7.78
CA THR A 288 -14.63 -6.13 6.43
C THR A 288 -13.57 -6.45 5.37
N GLY A 289 -12.37 -5.91 5.52
CA GLY A 289 -11.27 -6.19 4.59
C GLY A 289 -10.89 -7.67 4.55
N ALA A 290 -10.92 -8.36 5.70
CA ALA A 290 -10.67 -9.81 5.77
C ALA A 290 -11.75 -10.64 5.06
N GLU A 291 -13.01 -10.24 5.19
CA GLU A 291 -14.14 -10.85 4.46
C GLU A 291 -14.00 -10.65 2.95
N LEU A 292 -13.73 -9.42 2.50
CA LEU A 292 -13.50 -9.11 1.07
C LEU A 292 -12.30 -9.89 0.52
N SER A 293 -11.20 -9.97 1.27
CA SER A 293 -10.03 -10.78 0.89
C SER A 293 -10.40 -12.25 0.71
N ARG A 294 -11.23 -12.78 1.61
CA ARG A 294 -11.70 -14.17 1.50
C ARG A 294 -12.57 -14.40 0.27
N MET A 295 -13.48 -13.48 -0.06
CA MET A 295 -14.32 -13.55 -1.28
C MET A 295 -13.46 -13.55 -2.55
N VAL A 296 -12.44 -12.67 -2.63
CA VAL A 296 -11.50 -12.64 -3.76
C VAL A 296 -10.68 -13.93 -3.84
N TYR A 297 -10.21 -14.44 -2.70
CA TYR A 297 -9.49 -15.71 -2.63
C TYR A 297 -10.33 -16.87 -3.16
N ASP A 298 -11.57 -17.02 -2.67
CA ASP A 298 -12.47 -18.09 -3.06
C ASP A 298 -12.78 -18.02 -4.56
N HIS A 299 -13.04 -16.82 -5.09
CA HIS A 299 -13.27 -16.59 -6.52
C HIS A 299 -12.09 -17.04 -7.38
N PHE A 300 -10.86 -16.58 -7.10
CA PHE A 300 -9.67 -16.92 -7.87
C PHE A 300 -9.22 -18.39 -7.70
N ASN A 301 -9.70 -19.07 -6.67
CA ASN A 301 -9.42 -20.48 -6.42
C ASN A 301 -10.60 -21.41 -6.85
N GLY A 302 -11.65 -20.87 -7.46
CA GLY A 302 -12.79 -21.64 -8.01
C GLY A 302 -13.64 -22.30 -6.91
N ARG A 303 -14.01 -21.52 -5.88
CA ARG A 303 -14.85 -21.94 -4.73
C ARG A 303 -16.12 -21.13 -4.63
#